data_273ddb53a2c4b2b49faa055d33ddd1c3
#
_entry.id   273ddb53a2c4b2b49faa055d33ddd1c3
#
_cell.length_a   1.000
_cell.length_b   1.000
_cell.length_c   1.000
_cell.angle_alpha   90.00
_cell.angle_beta   90.00
_cell.angle_gamma   90.00
#
_symmetry.space_group_name_H-M   'P 1'
#
loop_
_entity.id
_entity.type
_entity.pdbx_description
1 polymer ?
#
loop_
_entity_poly.entity_id
_entity_poly.type
_entity_poly.pdbx_seq_one_letter_code
_entity_poly.pdbx_strand_id
1 'polypeptide(L)'
;MALVIYSGGLDSTVLLYKLFSEGKADGALSVNYGQRHVKEIECARQNCARLGVPFEVADISSLRPLFGASSLTDYSVGVPDGNYADENMKSTVVPNRNMIMLSIAAARAIAIGADSVAYAAHSGDHAIYPDCRPEFAEAVESALKICHYT
;
A
#
# COMPACT_ATOMS: atom_id res chain seq x y z
N MET A 1 7.94 11.64 11.91
CA MET A 1 8.22 10.21 11.62
C MET A 1 7.04 9.63 10.87
N ALA A 2 7.29 8.82 9.89
CA ALA A 2 6.27 8.28 9.01
C ALA A 2 6.07 6.78 9.20
N LEU A 3 4.82 6.33 9.14
CA LEU A 3 4.49 4.93 8.94
C LEU A 3 4.46 4.67 7.43
N VAL A 4 5.30 3.75 6.95
CA VAL A 4 5.45 3.48 5.51
C VAL A 4 4.57 2.29 5.13
N ILE A 5 3.70 2.47 4.14
CA ILE A 5 3.00 1.33 3.53
C ILE A 5 4.02 0.61 2.66
N TYR A 6 4.34 -0.62 3.02
CA TYR A 6 5.43 -1.37 2.42
C TYR A 6 4.96 -2.73 1.94
N SER A 7 4.96 -2.91 0.63
CA SER A 7 4.55 -4.18 0.02
C SER A 7 5.68 -5.17 -0.21
N GLY A 8 6.93 -4.71 -0.16
CA GLY A 8 8.09 -5.51 -0.57
C GLY A 8 8.44 -5.37 -2.05
N GLY A 9 7.60 -4.66 -2.82
CA GLY A 9 7.91 -4.35 -4.21
C GLY A 9 8.95 -3.24 -4.36
N LEU A 10 9.39 -3.00 -5.59
CA LEU A 10 10.49 -2.08 -5.86
C LEU A 10 10.21 -0.66 -5.39
N ASP A 11 9.07 -0.10 -5.76
CA ASP A 11 8.78 1.32 -5.48
C ASP A 11 8.66 1.59 -3.98
N SER A 12 7.97 0.72 -3.26
CA SER A 12 7.82 0.87 -1.81
C SER A 12 9.13 0.59 -1.07
N THR A 13 9.99 -0.27 -1.63
CA THR A 13 11.32 -0.52 -1.07
C THR A 13 12.20 0.72 -1.19
N VAL A 14 12.19 1.39 -2.34
CA VAL A 14 12.93 2.64 -2.53
C VAL A 14 12.44 3.70 -1.54
N LEU A 15 11.12 3.84 -1.38
CA LEU A 15 10.53 4.78 -0.44
C LEU A 15 10.98 4.48 1.01
N LEU A 16 10.93 3.22 1.42
CA LEU A 16 11.33 2.83 2.77
C LEU A 16 12.78 3.16 3.04
N TYR A 17 13.69 2.79 2.12
CA TYR A 17 15.10 3.06 2.29
C TYR A 17 15.40 4.54 2.31
N LYS A 18 14.72 5.33 1.47
CA LYS A 18 14.88 6.78 1.47
C LYS A 18 14.49 7.38 2.83
N LEU A 19 13.31 7.05 3.33
CA LEU A 19 12.85 7.57 4.61
C LEU A 19 13.70 7.07 5.78
N PHE A 20 14.13 5.80 5.71
CA PHE A 20 15.04 5.27 6.72
C PHE A 20 16.36 6.02 6.76
N SER A 21 16.96 6.28 5.59
CA SER A 21 18.24 7.00 5.50
C SER A 21 18.14 8.44 6.00
N GLU A 22 16.95 9.04 5.92
CA GLU A 22 16.69 10.39 6.42
C GLU A 22 16.28 10.42 7.91
N GLY A 23 16.21 9.24 8.55
CA GLY A 23 15.77 9.15 9.94
C GLY A 23 14.28 9.42 10.13
N LYS A 24 13.48 9.21 9.10
CA LYS A 24 12.04 9.54 9.09
C LYS A 24 11.10 8.34 9.10
N ALA A 25 11.63 7.12 9.06
CA ALA A 25 10.80 5.91 9.07
C ALA A 25 10.56 5.46 10.51
N ASP A 26 9.31 5.54 10.94
CA ASP A 26 8.89 5.11 12.29
C ASP A 26 8.48 3.64 12.32
N GLY A 27 8.00 3.13 11.22
CA GLY A 27 7.58 1.74 11.07
C GLY A 27 7.15 1.47 9.63
N ALA A 28 6.92 0.20 9.34
CA ALA A 28 6.42 -0.25 8.04
C ALA A 28 5.21 -1.15 8.25
N LEU A 29 4.22 -1.00 7.38
CA LEU A 29 2.97 -1.75 7.42
C LEU A 29 2.69 -2.35 6.05
N SER A 30 2.52 -3.65 6.00
CA SER A 30 1.99 -4.34 4.83
C SER A 30 0.52 -4.64 5.04
N VAL A 31 -0.27 -4.56 3.98
CA VAL A 31 -1.68 -4.93 4.01
C VAL A 31 -1.87 -6.19 3.18
N ASN A 32 -2.29 -7.26 3.83
CA ASN A 32 -2.62 -8.52 3.16
C ASN A 32 -4.12 -8.53 2.85
N TYR A 33 -4.47 -8.28 1.60
CA TYR A 33 -5.86 -8.31 1.13
C TYR A 33 -6.16 -9.57 0.29
N GLY A 34 -5.33 -10.61 0.39
CA GLY A 34 -5.49 -11.85 -0.34
C GLY A 34 -4.85 -11.87 -1.72
N GLN A 35 -3.91 -10.95 -1.98
CA GLN A 35 -3.17 -10.93 -3.24
C GLN A 35 -2.32 -12.18 -3.42
N ARG A 36 -2.00 -12.49 -4.69
CA ARG A 36 -1.23 -13.69 -5.02
C ARG A 36 0.23 -13.63 -4.60
N HIS A 37 0.79 -12.44 -4.46
CA HIS A 37 2.22 -12.24 -4.21
C HIS A 37 2.53 -12.10 -2.73
N VAL A 38 2.04 -13.04 -1.91
CA VAL A 38 2.31 -13.04 -0.46
C VAL A 38 3.79 -13.19 -0.12
N LYS A 39 4.60 -13.71 -1.05
CA LYS A 39 6.05 -13.79 -0.86
C LYS A 39 6.68 -12.40 -0.69
N GLU A 40 6.08 -11.37 -1.29
CA GLU A 40 6.55 -10.00 -1.13
C GLU A 40 6.45 -9.54 0.32
N ILE A 41 5.42 -10.00 1.04
CA ILE A 41 5.25 -9.68 2.46
C ILE A 41 6.39 -10.29 3.28
N GLU A 42 6.80 -11.51 2.96
CA GLU A 42 7.93 -12.13 3.65
C GLU A 42 9.25 -11.41 3.34
N CYS A 43 9.46 -11.01 2.10
CA CYS A 43 10.61 -10.18 1.74
C CYS A 43 10.61 -8.86 2.48
N ALA A 44 9.44 -8.25 2.61
CA ALA A 44 9.26 -6.99 3.35
C ALA A 44 9.66 -7.17 4.82
N ARG A 45 9.22 -8.27 5.43
CA ARG A 45 9.56 -8.60 6.82
C ARG A 45 11.06 -8.72 7.01
N GLN A 46 11.73 -9.44 6.11
CA GLN A 46 13.19 -9.63 6.19
C GLN A 46 13.94 -8.32 5.99
N ASN A 47 13.51 -7.49 5.05
CA ASN A 47 14.14 -6.19 4.81
C ASN A 47 14.01 -5.26 6.02
N CYS A 48 12.84 -5.21 6.63
CA CYS A 48 12.62 -4.40 7.82
C CYS A 48 13.46 -4.91 9.00
N ALA A 49 13.58 -6.23 9.15
CA ALA A 49 14.42 -6.81 10.21
C ALA A 49 15.88 -6.40 10.04
N ARG A 50 16.39 -6.38 8.81
CA ARG A 50 17.77 -5.96 8.53
C ARG A 50 17.99 -4.48 8.85
N LEU A 51 16.99 -3.64 8.61
CA LEU A 51 17.06 -2.21 8.88
C LEU A 51 16.77 -1.85 10.33
N GLY A 52 16.22 -2.79 11.11
CA GLY A 52 15.75 -2.49 12.45
C GLY A 52 14.48 -1.66 12.48
N VAL A 53 13.69 -1.67 11.41
CA VAL A 53 12.42 -0.97 11.31
C VAL A 53 11.29 -1.88 11.79
N PRO A 54 10.46 -1.44 12.74
CA PRO A 54 9.30 -2.23 13.16
C PRO A 54 8.38 -2.54 11.97
N PHE A 55 7.94 -3.78 11.85
CA PHE A 55 7.12 -4.23 10.73
C PHE A 55 5.87 -4.93 11.23
N GLU A 56 4.73 -4.54 10.67
CA GLU A 56 3.44 -5.13 10.98
C GLU A 56 2.69 -5.50 9.71
N VAL A 57 1.80 -6.48 9.79
CA VAL A 57 0.92 -6.88 8.69
C VAL A 57 -0.52 -6.70 9.14
N ALA A 58 -1.29 -5.93 8.37
CA ALA A 58 -2.74 -5.85 8.53
C ALA A 58 -3.37 -6.88 7.60
N ASP A 59 -3.98 -7.91 8.16
CA ASP A 59 -4.59 -8.98 7.38
C ASP A 59 -6.09 -8.71 7.20
N ILE A 60 -6.47 -8.33 6.00
CA ILE A 60 -7.87 -8.13 5.59
C ILE A 60 -8.29 -9.12 4.51
N SER A 61 -7.59 -10.26 4.42
CA SER A 61 -7.86 -11.26 3.38
C SER A 61 -9.27 -11.84 3.45
N SER A 62 -9.92 -11.79 4.60
CA SER A 62 -11.32 -12.19 4.76
C SER A 62 -12.30 -11.33 3.95
N LEU A 63 -11.88 -10.13 3.55
CA LEU A 63 -12.68 -9.23 2.72
C LEU A 63 -12.54 -9.51 1.23
N ARG A 64 -11.69 -10.44 0.84
CA ARG A 64 -11.40 -10.76 -0.56
C ARG A 64 -12.65 -10.99 -1.42
N PRO A 65 -13.69 -11.70 -0.96
CA PRO A 65 -14.90 -11.88 -1.77
C PRO A 65 -15.61 -10.57 -2.13
N LEU A 66 -15.37 -9.49 -1.38
CA LEU A 66 -15.96 -8.19 -1.64
C LEU A 66 -15.25 -7.42 -2.75
N PHE A 67 -14.05 -7.84 -3.15
CA PHE A 67 -13.22 -7.09 -4.12
C PHE A 67 -13.51 -7.48 -5.58
N GLY A 68 -14.43 -8.39 -5.82
CA GLY A 68 -14.80 -8.81 -7.17
C GLY A 68 -13.75 -9.68 -7.86
N ALA A 69 -13.81 -9.73 -9.19
CA ALA A 69 -12.96 -10.61 -10.00
C ALA A 69 -11.63 -9.91 -10.36
N SER A 70 -10.78 -9.66 -9.36
CA SER A 70 -9.45 -9.12 -9.57
C SER A 70 -8.44 -10.27 -9.72
N SER A 71 -7.54 -10.18 -10.71
CA SER A 71 -6.48 -11.17 -10.89
C SER A 71 -5.47 -11.20 -9.74
N LEU A 72 -5.46 -10.18 -8.87
CA LEU A 72 -4.60 -10.15 -7.69
C LEU A 72 -5.22 -10.84 -6.48
N THR A 73 -6.55 -10.99 -6.44
CA THR A 73 -7.26 -11.56 -5.30
C THR A 73 -8.10 -12.78 -5.67
N ASP A 74 -8.53 -12.91 -6.93
CA ASP A 74 -9.35 -14.01 -7.42
C ASP A 74 -8.49 -14.99 -8.22
N TYR A 75 -8.22 -16.15 -7.64
CA TYR A 75 -7.36 -17.16 -8.25
C TYR A 75 -7.99 -17.87 -9.45
N SER A 76 -9.29 -17.68 -9.71
CA SER A 76 -9.93 -18.19 -10.92
C SER A 76 -9.61 -17.34 -12.15
N VAL A 77 -9.15 -16.10 -11.94
CA VAL A 77 -8.75 -15.18 -13.01
C VAL A 77 -7.24 -15.25 -13.17
N GLY A 78 -6.76 -15.54 -14.38
CA GLY A 78 -5.33 -15.56 -14.65
C GLY A 78 -4.68 -14.20 -14.51
N VAL A 79 -3.42 -14.18 -14.07
CA VAL A 79 -2.63 -12.94 -14.06
C VAL A 79 -2.31 -12.57 -15.51
N PRO A 80 -2.61 -11.33 -15.95
CA PRO A 80 -2.31 -10.94 -17.33
C PRO A 80 -0.82 -10.98 -17.64
N ASP A 81 -0.49 -11.54 -18.79
CA ASP A 81 0.88 -11.57 -19.29
C ASP A 81 1.12 -10.43 -20.29
N GLY A 82 2.35 -9.96 -20.36
CA GLY A 82 2.79 -9.05 -21.41
C GLY A 82 2.61 -7.58 -21.09
N ASN A 83 2.40 -6.78 -22.13
CA ASN A 83 2.41 -5.34 -22.06
C ASN A 83 1.25 -4.77 -21.27
N TYR A 84 1.43 -3.57 -20.75
CA TYR A 84 0.42 -2.81 -20.01
C TYR A 84 -0.69 -2.31 -20.94
N ALA A 85 -1.47 -3.23 -21.52
CA ALA A 85 -2.70 -2.85 -22.19
C ALA A 85 -3.74 -2.49 -21.13
N ASP A 86 -4.55 -1.46 -21.39
CA ASP A 86 -5.52 -0.96 -20.41
C ASP A 86 -6.44 -2.05 -19.86
N GLU A 87 -6.89 -2.97 -20.69
CA GLU A 87 -7.76 -4.06 -20.28
C GLU A 87 -7.06 -5.03 -19.32
N ASN A 88 -5.78 -5.34 -19.61
CA ASN A 88 -4.99 -6.21 -18.73
C ASN A 88 -4.74 -5.56 -17.38
N MET A 89 -4.46 -4.26 -17.37
CA MET A 89 -4.22 -3.54 -16.14
C MET A 89 -5.49 -3.41 -15.29
N LYS A 90 -6.64 -3.20 -15.93
CA LYS A 90 -7.92 -3.13 -15.21
C LYS A 90 -8.24 -4.41 -14.45
N SER A 91 -7.85 -5.59 -14.96
CA SER A 91 -8.08 -6.86 -14.27
C SER A 91 -7.21 -7.04 -13.03
N THR A 92 -6.16 -6.24 -12.86
CA THR A 92 -5.29 -6.25 -11.67
C THR A 92 -5.71 -5.23 -10.61
N VAL A 93 -6.70 -4.37 -10.90
CA VAL A 93 -7.15 -3.34 -9.98
C VAL A 93 -8.02 -3.94 -8.89
N VAL A 94 -7.56 -3.83 -7.65
CA VAL A 94 -8.40 -4.09 -6.48
C VAL A 94 -9.19 -2.81 -6.20
N PRO A 95 -10.52 -2.87 -6.20
CA PRO A 95 -11.33 -1.66 -6.03
C PRO A 95 -10.94 -0.91 -4.76
N ASN A 96 -10.74 0.39 -4.89
CA ASN A 96 -10.49 1.29 -3.76
C ASN A 96 -9.24 0.93 -2.93
N ARG A 97 -8.28 0.25 -3.52
CA ARG A 97 -7.13 -0.34 -2.81
C ARG A 97 -6.33 0.68 -1.99
N ASN A 98 -5.88 1.77 -2.62
CA ASN A 98 -5.06 2.74 -1.91
C ASN A 98 -5.86 3.47 -0.83
N MET A 99 -7.14 3.73 -1.05
CA MET A 99 -7.99 4.33 -0.02
C MET A 99 -8.12 3.42 1.20
N ILE A 100 -8.33 2.12 0.98
CA ILE A 100 -8.41 1.13 2.06
C ILE A 100 -7.09 1.09 2.84
N MET A 101 -5.98 0.97 2.12
CA MET A 101 -4.66 0.89 2.75
C MET A 101 -4.30 2.15 3.51
N LEU A 102 -4.59 3.31 2.95
CA LEU A 102 -4.33 4.58 3.62
C LEU A 102 -5.18 4.76 4.87
N SER A 103 -6.44 4.33 4.84
CA SER A 103 -7.31 4.40 6.01
C SER A 103 -6.79 3.55 7.16
N ILE A 104 -6.36 2.31 6.87
CA ILE A 104 -5.80 1.41 7.87
C ILE A 104 -4.48 1.97 8.41
N ALA A 105 -3.60 2.44 7.51
CA ALA A 105 -2.31 2.98 7.90
C ALA A 105 -2.45 4.26 8.73
N ALA A 106 -3.41 5.11 8.40
CA ALA A 106 -3.68 6.33 9.18
C ALA A 106 -4.11 5.98 10.62
N ALA A 107 -5.00 5.02 10.77
CA ALA A 107 -5.42 4.56 12.10
C ALA A 107 -4.23 4.04 12.91
N ARG A 108 -3.37 3.26 12.27
CA ARG A 108 -2.18 2.72 12.96
C ARG A 108 -1.17 3.81 13.27
N ALA A 109 -0.94 4.74 12.34
CA ALA A 109 -0.03 5.87 12.57
C ALA A 109 -0.46 6.68 13.79
N ILE A 110 -1.73 6.99 13.90
CA ILE A 110 -2.28 7.70 15.05
C ILE A 110 -2.04 6.91 16.33
N ALA A 111 -2.29 5.60 16.30
CA ALA A 111 -2.14 4.74 17.48
C ALA A 111 -0.70 4.67 17.98
N ILE A 112 0.29 4.71 17.08
CA ILE A 112 1.70 4.64 17.47
C ILE A 112 2.36 6.01 17.64
N GLY A 113 1.62 7.09 17.40
CA GLY A 113 2.17 8.45 17.51
C GLY A 113 3.01 8.90 16.33
N ALA A 114 2.91 8.23 15.18
CA ALA A 114 3.53 8.71 13.95
C ALA A 114 2.72 9.89 13.41
N ASP A 115 3.39 10.84 12.80
CA ASP A 115 2.74 12.07 12.33
C ASP A 115 2.39 12.06 10.85
N SER A 116 2.73 11.01 10.13
CA SER A 116 2.42 10.88 8.70
C SER A 116 2.38 9.43 8.25
N VAL A 117 1.77 9.22 7.08
CA VAL A 117 1.78 7.96 6.36
C VAL A 117 2.42 8.20 5.01
N ALA A 118 3.33 7.33 4.60
CA ALA A 118 3.97 7.40 3.29
C ALA A 118 3.60 6.18 2.45
N TYR A 119 3.30 6.40 1.19
CA TYR A 119 3.04 5.32 0.25
C TYR A 119 3.66 5.64 -1.11
N ALA A 120 4.02 4.60 -1.86
CA ALA A 120 4.63 4.77 -3.16
C ALA A 120 3.56 4.78 -4.25
N ALA A 121 3.33 5.93 -4.85
CA ALA A 121 2.44 6.09 -5.98
C ALA A 121 3.28 6.53 -7.19
N HIS A 122 3.34 5.68 -8.21
CA HIS A 122 4.16 5.95 -9.39
C HIS A 122 3.42 6.87 -10.35
N SER A 123 4.11 7.91 -10.84
CA SER A 123 3.51 8.88 -11.75
C SER A 123 3.01 8.26 -13.05
N GLY A 124 3.64 7.19 -13.51
CA GLY A 124 3.22 6.45 -14.71
C GLY A 124 1.89 5.72 -14.56
N ASP A 125 1.42 5.54 -13.33
CA ASP A 125 0.17 4.82 -13.05
C ASP A 125 -1.06 5.73 -13.09
N HIS A 126 -0.91 7.04 -13.27
CA HIS A 126 -1.99 8.03 -13.21
C HIS A 126 -3.15 7.74 -14.16
N ALA A 127 -2.84 7.25 -15.38
CA ALA A 127 -3.86 6.99 -16.38
C ALA A 127 -4.70 5.76 -16.07
N ILE A 128 -4.16 4.80 -15.30
CA ILE A 128 -4.78 3.50 -15.04
C ILE A 128 -5.37 3.45 -13.63
N TYR A 129 -4.64 4.01 -12.67
CA TYR A 129 -4.99 3.96 -11.25
C TYR A 129 -5.28 5.36 -10.74
N PRO A 130 -6.57 5.78 -10.69
CA PRO A 130 -6.92 7.11 -10.20
C PRO A 130 -6.39 7.41 -8.79
N ASP A 131 -6.28 6.41 -7.95
CA ASP A 131 -5.79 6.53 -6.58
C ASP A 131 -4.26 6.62 -6.48
N CYS A 132 -3.57 6.77 -7.62
CA CYS A 132 -2.16 7.14 -7.67
C CYS A 132 -1.94 8.61 -8.05
N ARG A 133 -3.00 9.38 -8.25
CA ARG A 133 -2.92 10.78 -8.67
C ARG A 133 -2.66 11.71 -7.49
N PRO A 134 -1.93 12.81 -7.70
CA PRO A 134 -1.67 13.78 -6.63
C PRO A 134 -2.93 14.35 -5.98
N GLU A 135 -3.96 14.66 -6.77
CA GLU A 135 -5.21 15.17 -6.22
C GLU A 135 -5.91 14.18 -5.29
N PHE A 136 -5.73 12.88 -5.52
CA PHE A 136 -6.25 11.86 -4.60
C PHE A 136 -5.53 11.94 -3.25
N ALA A 137 -4.20 12.00 -3.27
CA ALA A 137 -3.40 12.09 -2.04
C ALA A 137 -3.75 13.34 -1.23
N GLU A 138 -3.93 14.47 -1.90
CA GLU A 138 -4.31 15.73 -1.26
C GLU A 138 -5.70 15.65 -0.63
N ALA A 139 -6.66 15.02 -1.32
CA ALA A 139 -8.01 14.85 -0.80
C ALA A 139 -8.04 13.94 0.44
N VAL A 140 -7.27 12.86 0.43
CA VAL A 140 -7.15 11.95 1.57
C VAL A 140 -6.53 12.67 2.75
N GLU A 141 -5.46 13.44 2.53
CA GLU A 141 -4.82 14.22 3.59
C GLU A 141 -5.81 15.19 4.23
N SER A 142 -6.59 15.91 3.42
CA SER A 142 -7.62 16.82 3.92
C SER A 142 -8.66 16.09 4.75
N ALA A 143 -9.13 14.94 4.27
CA ALA A 143 -10.12 14.15 5.00
C ALA A 143 -9.58 13.65 6.34
N LEU A 144 -8.34 13.18 6.36
CA LEU A 144 -7.71 12.69 7.59
C LEU A 144 -7.52 13.80 8.63
N LYS A 145 -7.24 15.02 8.19
CA LYS A 145 -7.08 16.16 9.10
C LYS A 145 -8.36 16.55 9.82
N ILE A 146 -9.51 16.32 9.21
CA ILE A 146 -10.81 16.71 9.79
C ILE A 146 -11.57 15.55 10.44
N CYS A 147 -11.17 14.31 10.21
CA CYS A 147 -11.88 13.16 10.77
C CYS A 147 -11.34 12.71 12.13
N HIS A 148 -10.30 13.34 12.63
CA HIS A 148 -9.71 13.00 13.92
C HIS A 148 -9.31 14.26 14.70
N TYR A 149 -9.24 14.12 16.02
CA TYR A 149 -8.99 15.26 16.92
C TYR A 149 -7.55 15.79 16.91
N THR A 150 -6.66 15.10 16.28
CA THR A 150 -5.24 15.51 16.26
C THR A 150 -4.90 16.47 15.12
#